data_fa3bdfe667f65f82b8cdcf30a1301781
#
_entry.id   fa3bdfe667f65f82b8cdcf30a1301781
#
_cell.length_a   1.000
_cell.length_b   1.000
_cell.length_c   1.000
_cell.angle_alpha   90.00
_cell.angle_beta   90.00
_cell.angle_gamma   90.00
#
_symmetry.space_group_name_H-M   'P 1'
#
loop_
_entity.id
_entity.type
_entity.pdbx_description
1 polymer ?
#
loop_
_entity_poly.entity_id
_entity_poly.type
_entity_poly.pdbx_seq_one_letter_code
_entity_poly.pdbx_strand_id
1 'polypeptide(L)'
;EMKEKIMSKKPTVLMILDGYGLNENKEANAVAEAKTPVMDKLMKEYPFVKGNASGMAVGLPEGQMGNSEVGHMNMGAGRIVYQELTRITKEIQDGDFFKNEAMLEAIENCKKNGSALHCFGLLSDGGVHSHNTHLYGVLEMAKRNGLENVYVHLFLDGRDTAPTSGKGFIEELLAKMNEIGVGKVASISGRYYAMDRDNRWDRVQKAYNAIVMGQGNTADSAIDAIDR
;
A
#
# COMPACT_ATOMS: atom_id res chain seq x y z
N GLU A 1 -36.05 -7.26 51.29
CA GLU A 1 -35.22 -6.17 50.77
C GLU A 1 -33.92 -6.75 50.22
N MET A 2 -33.84 -7.00 48.88
CA MET A 2 -32.59 -7.33 48.22
C MET A 2 -31.76 -6.03 48.08
N LYS A 3 -30.73 -5.90 48.89
CA LYS A 3 -29.72 -4.88 48.71
C LYS A 3 -29.00 -5.19 47.38
N GLU A 4 -29.27 -4.44 46.32
CA GLU A 4 -28.43 -4.42 45.15
C GLU A 4 -26.98 -4.20 45.57
N LYS A 5 -26.15 -5.22 45.36
CA LYS A 5 -24.72 -5.12 45.56
C LYS A 5 -24.19 -4.27 44.41
N ILE A 6 -24.13 -2.95 44.65
CA ILE A 6 -23.44 -2.05 43.69
C ILE A 6 -22.02 -2.56 43.62
N MET A 7 -21.71 -3.27 42.56
CA MET A 7 -20.33 -3.64 42.23
C MET A 7 -19.56 -2.34 41.98
N SER A 8 -18.71 -1.95 42.94
CA SER A 8 -17.84 -0.80 42.79
C SER A 8 -16.92 -1.09 41.58
N LYS A 9 -17.07 -0.32 40.53
CA LYS A 9 -16.17 -0.40 39.36
C LYS A 9 -14.74 -0.10 39.86
N LYS A 10 -13.85 -1.08 39.77
CA LYS A 10 -12.42 -0.84 40.02
C LYS A 10 -11.85 -0.11 38.83
N PRO A 11 -11.23 1.06 38.98
CA PRO A 11 -10.60 1.77 37.88
C PRO A 11 -9.43 0.95 37.35
N THR A 12 -9.31 0.91 36.01
CA THR A 12 -8.17 0.34 35.30
C THR A 12 -7.43 1.47 34.63
N VAL A 13 -6.13 1.54 34.80
CA VAL A 13 -5.26 2.54 34.16
C VAL A 13 -4.42 1.84 33.12
N LEU A 14 -4.53 2.29 31.87
CA LEU A 14 -3.60 1.93 30.79
C LEU A 14 -2.61 3.08 30.63
N MET A 15 -1.33 2.82 30.91
CA MET A 15 -0.26 3.79 30.72
C MET A 15 0.56 3.40 29.49
N ILE A 16 0.57 4.24 28.47
CA ILE A 16 1.32 4.05 27.23
C ILE A 16 2.55 4.93 27.27
N LEU A 17 3.74 4.31 27.28
CA LEU A 17 5.02 5.00 27.19
C LEU A 17 5.45 5.00 25.71
N ASP A 18 4.90 5.95 24.96
CA ASP A 18 5.11 6.04 23.52
C ASP A 18 6.60 6.29 23.19
N GLY A 19 7.13 5.51 22.25
CA GLY A 19 8.56 5.54 21.89
C GLY A 19 9.49 4.82 22.87
N TYR A 20 8.96 4.23 23.97
CA TYR A 20 9.76 3.46 24.92
C TYR A 20 9.96 2.03 24.42
N GLY A 21 10.98 1.83 23.56
CA GLY A 21 11.32 0.53 22.99
C GLY A 21 12.35 -0.24 23.81
N LEU A 22 12.37 -1.55 23.64
CA LEU A 22 13.37 -2.44 24.23
C LEU A 22 14.46 -2.74 23.22
N ASN A 23 15.71 -2.40 23.57
CA ASN A 23 16.89 -2.74 22.79
C ASN A 23 18.05 -3.02 23.75
N GLU A 24 18.76 -4.12 23.55
CA GLU A 24 19.89 -4.52 24.40
C GLU A 24 21.16 -3.70 24.09
N ASN A 25 21.26 -3.10 22.90
CA ASN A 25 22.35 -2.18 22.58
C ASN A 25 22.22 -0.90 23.42
N LYS A 26 23.29 -0.55 24.13
CA LYS A 26 23.35 0.64 25.00
C LYS A 26 23.86 1.86 24.25
N GLU A 27 24.54 1.69 23.14
CA GLU A 27 25.09 2.82 22.38
C GLU A 27 23.95 3.69 21.85
N ALA A 28 23.96 4.98 22.18
CA ALA A 28 22.93 5.96 21.85
C ALA A 28 21.50 5.56 22.28
N ASN A 29 21.36 4.76 23.34
CA ASN A 29 20.10 4.25 23.85
C ASN A 29 19.79 4.81 25.25
N ALA A 30 19.11 5.96 25.29
CA ALA A 30 18.77 6.64 26.52
C ALA A 30 17.91 5.77 27.47
N VAL A 31 17.06 4.89 26.93
CA VAL A 31 16.23 3.98 27.74
C VAL A 31 17.09 2.96 28.48
N ALA A 32 18.09 2.37 27.80
CA ALA A 32 18.98 1.36 28.40
C ALA A 32 20.02 1.96 29.34
N GLU A 33 20.36 3.24 29.18
CA GLU A 33 21.32 3.94 30.04
C GLU A 33 20.68 4.64 31.26
N ALA A 34 19.36 4.88 31.20
CA ALA A 34 18.65 5.53 32.29
C ALA A 34 18.54 4.65 33.53
N LYS A 35 18.55 5.29 34.70
CA LYS A 35 18.25 4.61 35.96
C LYS A 35 16.75 4.48 36.10
N THR A 36 16.20 3.27 35.87
CA THR A 36 14.76 2.98 35.82
C THR A 36 14.31 1.98 36.89
N PRO A 37 14.62 2.17 38.20
CA PRO A 37 14.43 1.15 39.22
C PRO A 37 12.97 0.67 39.36
N VAL A 38 11.99 1.53 39.06
CA VAL A 38 10.56 1.14 39.12
C VAL A 38 10.22 0.27 37.91
N MET A 39 10.63 0.62 36.69
CA MET A 39 10.40 -0.18 35.50
C MET A 39 11.13 -1.52 35.58
N ASP A 40 12.37 -1.53 36.07
CA ASP A 40 13.15 -2.75 36.26
C ASP A 40 12.47 -3.71 37.21
N LYS A 41 11.90 -3.18 38.31
CA LYS A 41 11.13 -3.94 39.28
C LYS A 41 9.82 -4.48 38.66
N LEU A 42 9.07 -3.65 37.90
CA LEU A 42 7.83 -4.07 37.29
C LEU A 42 8.06 -5.18 36.27
N MET A 43 9.08 -5.07 35.42
CA MET A 43 9.41 -6.09 34.44
C MET A 43 9.86 -7.42 35.07
N LYS A 44 10.43 -7.38 36.25
CA LYS A 44 10.91 -8.56 36.98
C LYS A 44 9.85 -9.26 37.81
N GLU A 45 8.99 -8.50 38.47
CA GLU A 45 8.08 -9.02 39.49
C GLU A 45 6.63 -9.22 39.01
N TYR A 46 6.26 -8.63 37.89
CA TYR A 46 4.91 -8.71 37.32
C TYR A 46 4.91 -9.40 35.95
N PRO A 47 3.74 -9.89 35.50
CA PRO A 47 3.62 -10.47 34.16
C PRO A 47 4.13 -9.49 33.09
N PHE A 48 5.06 -9.94 32.28
CA PHE A 48 5.70 -9.15 31.24
C PHE A 48 5.76 -9.94 29.92
N VAL A 49 5.45 -9.26 28.81
CA VAL A 49 5.55 -9.81 27.46
C VAL A 49 6.12 -8.77 26.50
N LYS A 50 6.99 -9.21 25.62
CA LYS A 50 7.49 -8.38 24.53
C LYS A 50 6.49 -8.40 23.36
N GLY A 51 6.04 -7.23 22.93
CA GLY A 51 5.21 -7.05 21.74
C GLY A 51 6.06 -6.59 20.56
N ASN A 52 5.65 -6.94 19.35
CA ASN A 52 6.22 -6.39 18.12
C ASN A 52 5.47 -5.10 17.75
N ALA A 53 6.20 -4.02 17.46
CA ALA A 53 5.66 -2.70 17.15
C ALA A 53 5.96 -2.25 15.71
N SER A 54 6.28 -3.17 14.80
CA SER A 54 6.63 -2.87 13.40
C SER A 54 6.05 -3.88 12.42
N GLY A 55 6.05 -3.53 11.16
CA GLY A 55 5.65 -4.39 10.05
C GLY A 55 4.23 -4.96 10.18
N MET A 56 4.04 -6.17 9.72
CA MET A 56 2.74 -6.86 9.69
C MET A 56 2.08 -6.99 11.06
N ALA A 57 2.85 -7.04 12.14
CA ALA A 57 2.34 -7.13 13.50
C ALA A 57 1.52 -5.90 13.94
N VAL A 58 1.69 -4.78 13.26
CA VAL A 58 0.92 -3.54 13.49
C VAL A 58 0.17 -3.05 12.25
N GLY A 59 0.03 -3.90 11.23
CA GLY A 59 -0.74 -3.60 10.03
C GLY A 59 0.00 -2.78 8.97
N LEU A 60 1.32 -2.70 9.05
CA LEU A 60 2.20 -2.06 8.07
C LEU A 60 2.87 -3.11 7.16
N PRO A 61 3.42 -2.71 6.01
CA PRO A 61 4.25 -3.59 5.19
C PRO A 61 5.41 -4.19 6.00
N GLU A 62 5.87 -5.38 5.59
CA GLU A 62 7.02 -6.04 6.21
C GLU A 62 8.25 -5.14 6.18
N GLY A 63 9.02 -5.10 7.27
CA GLY A 63 10.20 -4.27 7.42
C GLY A 63 9.94 -2.79 7.69
N GLN A 64 8.71 -2.31 7.61
CA GLN A 64 8.38 -0.93 7.92
C GLN A 64 8.33 -0.68 9.42
N MET A 65 9.03 0.35 9.88
CA MET A 65 9.01 0.77 11.27
C MET A 65 7.61 1.26 11.66
N GLY A 66 7.14 0.85 12.85
CA GLY A 66 5.88 1.33 13.41
C GLY A 66 5.92 2.81 13.77
N ASN A 67 4.74 3.35 14.07
CA ASN A 67 4.56 4.70 14.53
C ASN A 67 3.43 4.77 15.57
N SER A 68 3.31 5.93 16.22
CA SER A 68 2.33 6.15 17.29
C SER A 68 0.89 5.93 16.80
N GLU A 69 0.55 6.39 15.60
CA GLU A 69 -0.81 6.30 15.05
C GLU A 69 -1.28 4.86 14.91
N VAL A 70 -0.50 4.02 14.21
CA VAL A 70 -0.87 2.61 14.04
C VAL A 70 -0.85 1.83 15.36
N GLY A 71 0.09 2.13 16.27
CA GLY A 71 0.16 1.50 17.58
C GLY A 71 -1.08 1.78 18.44
N HIS A 72 -1.48 3.05 18.56
CA HIS A 72 -2.68 3.45 19.28
C HIS A 72 -3.97 2.91 18.63
N MET A 73 -4.01 2.91 17.28
CA MET A 73 -5.14 2.33 16.53
C MET A 73 -5.33 0.84 16.88
N ASN A 74 -4.26 0.07 16.87
CA ASN A 74 -4.32 -1.37 17.18
C ASN A 74 -4.71 -1.63 18.64
N MET A 75 -4.16 -0.87 19.58
CA MET A 75 -4.55 -0.97 21.00
C MET A 75 -6.02 -0.61 21.20
N GLY A 76 -6.50 0.46 20.60
CA GLY A 76 -7.89 0.89 20.68
C GLY A 76 -8.87 -0.08 20.03
N ALA A 77 -8.50 -0.70 18.92
CA ALA A 77 -9.31 -1.68 18.21
C ALA A 77 -9.26 -3.09 18.84
N GLY A 78 -8.27 -3.38 19.69
CA GLY A 78 -8.04 -4.72 20.25
C GLY A 78 -7.69 -5.77 19.20
N ARG A 79 -7.20 -5.36 18.03
CA ARG A 79 -6.80 -6.22 16.92
C ARG A 79 -5.82 -5.49 15.99
N ILE A 80 -5.15 -6.22 15.11
CA ILE A 80 -4.35 -5.61 14.04
C ILE A 80 -5.30 -4.91 13.05
N VAL A 81 -5.08 -3.62 12.83
CA VAL A 81 -5.74 -2.81 11.81
C VAL A 81 -4.77 -2.62 10.66
N TYR A 82 -4.96 -3.36 9.58
CA TYR A 82 -4.11 -3.24 8.40
C TYR A 82 -4.33 -1.90 7.71
N GLN A 83 -3.25 -1.19 7.42
CA GLN A 83 -3.28 -0.02 6.55
C GLN A 83 -3.70 -0.44 5.14
N GLU A 84 -4.31 0.47 4.36
CA GLU A 84 -4.90 0.12 3.06
C GLU A 84 -3.93 -0.60 2.12
N LEU A 85 -2.70 -0.11 2.01
CA LEU A 85 -1.68 -0.76 1.20
C LEU A 85 -1.44 -2.22 1.62
N THR A 86 -1.25 -2.43 2.92
CA THR A 86 -1.01 -3.75 3.50
C THR A 86 -2.24 -4.65 3.38
N ARG A 87 -3.43 -4.08 3.57
CA ARG A 87 -4.71 -4.80 3.42
C ARG A 87 -4.88 -5.35 2.01
N ILE A 88 -4.67 -4.50 0.99
CA ILE A 88 -4.78 -4.91 -0.41
C ILE A 88 -3.74 -5.99 -0.75
N THR A 89 -2.48 -5.78 -0.32
CA THR A 89 -1.42 -6.78 -0.50
C THR A 89 -1.81 -8.13 0.11
N LYS A 90 -2.32 -8.11 1.34
CA LYS A 90 -2.77 -9.32 2.03
C LYS A 90 -3.95 -9.99 1.32
N GLU A 91 -4.95 -9.22 0.89
CA GLU A 91 -6.11 -9.75 0.16
C GLU A 91 -5.70 -10.43 -1.17
N ILE A 92 -4.68 -9.89 -1.86
CA ILE A 92 -4.12 -10.53 -3.05
C ILE A 92 -3.47 -11.86 -2.69
N GLN A 93 -2.65 -11.90 -1.62
CA GLN A 93 -1.96 -13.10 -1.15
C GLN A 93 -2.93 -14.19 -0.68
N ASP A 94 -3.96 -13.81 0.06
CA ASP A 94 -4.99 -14.73 0.58
C ASP A 94 -6.01 -15.15 -0.49
N GLY A 95 -6.07 -14.44 -1.62
CA GLY A 95 -7.01 -14.68 -2.72
C GLY A 95 -8.37 -13.99 -2.58
N ASP A 96 -8.61 -13.25 -1.51
CA ASP A 96 -9.87 -12.54 -1.30
C ASP A 96 -10.05 -11.35 -2.25
N PHE A 97 -8.95 -10.71 -2.67
CA PHE A 97 -8.94 -9.68 -3.70
C PHE A 97 -9.69 -10.11 -4.97
N PHE A 98 -9.54 -11.38 -5.38
CA PHE A 98 -10.15 -11.91 -6.60
C PHE A 98 -11.64 -12.20 -6.48
N LYS A 99 -12.22 -11.94 -5.30
CA LYS A 99 -13.66 -12.04 -5.02
C LYS A 99 -14.33 -10.67 -4.90
N ASN A 100 -13.59 -9.57 -5.12
CA ASN A 100 -14.12 -8.21 -4.99
C ASN A 100 -15.22 -7.96 -6.03
N GLU A 101 -16.45 -7.79 -5.54
CA GLU A 101 -17.65 -7.71 -6.37
C GLU A 101 -17.63 -6.51 -7.33
N ALA A 102 -17.17 -5.34 -6.88
CA ALA A 102 -17.12 -4.14 -7.72
C ALA A 102 -16.14 -4.29 -8.90
N MET A 103 -14.99 -4.93 -8.65
CA MET A 103 -14.02 -5.20 -9.72
C MET A 103 -14.51 -6.27 -10.69
N LEU A 104 -15.16 -7.31 -10.18
CA LEU A 104 -15.80 -8.35 -11.01
C LEU A 104 -16.91 -7.76 -11.87
N GLU A 105 -17.74 -6.88 -11.33
CA GLU A 105 -18.78 -6.16 -12.10
C GLU A 105 -18.19 -5.34 -13.24
N ALA A 106 -17.07 -4.63 -13.02
CA ALA A 106 -16.37 -3.89 -14.06
C ALA A 106 -15.86 -4.82 -15.19
N ILE A 107 -15.29 -5.96 -14.83
CA ILE A 107 -14.81 -6.96 -15.79
C ILE A 107 -15.99 -7.54 -16.59
N GLU A 108 -17.08 -7.93 -15.93
CA GLU A 108 -18.27 -8.46 -16.61
C GLU A 108 -18.92 -7.41 -17.51
N ASN A 109 -18.93 -6.14 -17.11
CA ASN A 109 -19.40 -5.06 -17.96
C ASN A 109 -18.55 -4.94 -19.25
N CYS A 110 -17.22 -5.05 -19.15
CA CYS A 110 -16.35 -5.07 -20.31
C CYS A 110 -16.65 -6.25 -21.24
N LYS A 111 -16.80 -7.44 -20.70
CA LYS A 111 -17.14 -8.65 -21.48
C LYS A 111 -18.48 -8.52 -22.19
N LYS A 112 -19.51 -8.09 -21.45
CA LYS A 112 -20.88 -7.93 -21.97
C LYS A 112 -20.94 -6.94 -23.15
N ASN A 113 -20.17 -5.87 -23.09
CA ASN A 113 -20.20 -4.81 -24.08
C ASN A 113 -19.08 -4.95 -25.16
N GLY A 114 -18.22 -5.98 -25.06
CA GLY A 114 -17.07 -6.12 -25.96
C GLY A 114 -16.08 -4.96 -25.82
N SER A 115 -16.04 -4.31 -24.66
CA SER A 115 -15.17 -3.15 -24.40
C SER A 115 -13.88 -3.56 -23.66
N ALA A 116 -12.97 -2.62 -23.49
CA ALA A 116 -11.72 -2.84 -22.79
C ALA A 116 -11.76 -2.31 -21.35
N LEU A 117 -10.98 -2.94 -20.48
CA LEU A 117 -10.67 -2.43 -19.15
C LEU A 117 -9.46 -1.52 -19.25
N HIS A 118 -9.58 -0.29 -18.78
CA HIS A 118 -8.47 0.66 -18.71
C HIS A 118 -8.09 0.87 -17.25
N CYS A 119 -6.82 0.62 -16.93
CA CYS A 119 -6.23 0.84 -15.62
C CYS A 119 -5.23 2.00 -15.71
N PHE A 120 -5.23 2.91 -14.76
CA PHE A 120 -4.22 3.97 -14.71
C PHE A 120 -3.77 4.22 -13.27
N GLY A 121 -2.51 4.60 -13.10
CA GLY A 121 -1.93 4.86 -11.80
C GLY A 121 -0.42 4.94 -11.80
N LEU A 122 0.14 5.18 -10.63
CA LEU A 122 1.57 5.28 -10.41
C LEU A 122 2.20 3.88 -10.47
N LEU A 123 3.22 3.71 -11.30
CA LEU A 123 3.97 2.46 -11.45
C LEU A 123 5.27 2.54 -10.65
N SER A 124 5.26 2.02 -9.44
CA SER A 124 6.45 1.84 -8.61
C SER A 124 6.18 0.90 -7.44
N ASP A 125 7.21 0.57 -6.68
CA ASP A 125 7.18 -0.17 -5.43
C ASP A 125 7.23 0.74 -4.18
N GLY A 126 7.15 2.06 -4.38
CA GLY A 126 7.29 3.06 -3.31
C GLY A 126 6.23 2.97 -2.21
N GLY A 127 5.06 2.42 -2.52
CA GLY A 127 4.02 2.11 -1.52
C GLY A 127 3.34 3.33 -0.89
N VAL A 128 3.55 4.54 -1.42
CA VAL A 128 2.93 5.77 -0.90
C VAL A 128 1.54 5.99 -1.50
N HIS A 129 1.42 5.89 -2.82
CA HIS A 129 0.17 6.09 -3.55
C HIS A 129 -0.35 4.80 -4.20
N SER A 130 0.53 3.88 -4.50
CA SER A 130 0.25 2.59 -5.14
C SER A 130 1.40 1.62 -4.91
N HIS A 131 1.23 0.38 -5.31
CA HIS A 131 2.29 -0.61 -5.38
C HIS A 131 2.11 -1.43 -6.66
N ASN A 132 3.20 -1.67 -7.41
CA ASN A 132 3.17 -2.40 -8.69
C ASN A 132 2.51 -3.78 -8.57
N THR A 133 2.70 -4.49 -7.45
CA THR A 133 2.06 -5.79 -7.19
C THR A 133 0.54 -5.74 -7.17
N HIS A 134 -0.06 -4.59 -6.82
CA HIS A 134 -1.52 -4.43 -6.86
C HIS A 134 -2.02 -4.37 -8.30
N LEU A 135 -1.28 -3.70 -9.20
CA LEU A 135 -1.58 -3.74 -10.62
C LEU A 135 -1.49 -5.17 -11.17
N TYR A 136 -0.47 -5.93 -10.76
CA TYR A 136 -0.36 -7.35 -11.17
C TYR A 136 -1.58 -8.16 -10.69
N GLY A 137 -2.09 -7.89 -9.48
CA GLY A 137 -3.34 -8.47 -8.97
C GLY A 137 -4.54 -8.16 -9.86
N VAL A 138 -4.67 -6.91 -10.35
CA VAL A 138 -5.75 -6.52 -11.29
C VAL A 138 -5.63 -7.26 -12.62
N LEU A 139 -4.42 -7.35 -13.18
CA LEU A 139 -4.18 -8.11 -14.43
C LEU A 139 -4.50 -9.59 -14.26
N GLU A 140 -4.06 -10.19 -13.16
CA GLU A 140 -4.37 -11.58 -12.83
C GLU A 140 -5.89 -11.81 -12.69
N MET A 141 -6.60 -10.87 -12.04
CA MET A 141 -8.05 -10.92 -11.92
C MET A 141 -8.74 -10.87 -13.27
N ALA A 142 -8.31 -9.99 -14.18
CA ALA A 142 -8.82 -9.90 -15.53
C ALA A 142 -8.59 -11.21 -16.30
N LYS A 143 -7.38 -11.79 -16.20
CA LYS A 143 -7.03 -13.07 -16.83
C LYS A 143 -7.90 -14.22 -16.32
N ARG A 144 -8.06 -14.35 -14.99
CA ARG A 144 -8.89 -15.40 -14.37
C ARG A 144 -10.35 -15.35 -14.84
N ASN A 145 -10.82 -14.15 -15.16
CA ASN A 145 -12.20 -13.95 -15.66
C ASN A 145 -12.32 -13.92 -17.19
N GLY A 146 -11.25 -14.24 -17.91
CA GLY A 146 -11.27 -14.34 -19.38
C GLY A 146 -11.42 -13.01 -20.11
N LEU A 147 -11.00 -11.89 -19.50
CA LEU A 147 -10.95 -10.59 -20.13
C LEU A 147 -9.59 -10.40 -20.81
N GLU A 148 -9.56 -10.26 -22.13
CA GLU A 148 -8.33 -10.14 -22.93
C GLU A 148 -7.95 -8.68 -23.21
N ASN A 149 -8.93 -7.79 -23.32
CA ASN A 149 -8.72 -6.38 -23.64
C ASN A 149 -8.49 -5.55 -22.39
N VAL A 150 -7.25 -5.50 -21.94
CA VAL A 150 -6.81 -4.72 -20.77
C VAL A 150 -5.70 -3.77 -21.16
N TYR A 151 -5.88 -2.48 -20.92
CA TYR A 151 -4.92 -1.43 -21.22
C TYR A 151 -4.48 -0.71 -19.95
N VAL A 152 -3.19 -0.45 -19.83
CA VAL A 152 -2.61 0.21 -18.68
C VAL A 152 -1.97 1.54 -19.08
N HIS A 153 -2.35 2.60 -18.37
CA HIS A 153 -1.83 3.94 -18.52
C HIS A 153 -0.90 4.22 -17.33
N LEU A 154 0.39 4.28 -17.59
CA LEU A 154 1.43 4.34 -16.57
C LEU A 154 1.73 5.78 -16.16
N PHE A 155 1.77 6.04 -14.86
CA PHE A 155 2.38 7.24 -14.30
C PHE A 155 3.72 6.86 -13.69
N LEU A 156 4.81 7.46 -14.17
CA LEU A 156 6.15 7.17 -13.67
C LEU A 156 6.44 8.00 -12.43
N ASP A 157 7.11 7.39 -11.47
CA ASP A 157 7.37 7.97 -10.16
C ASP A 157 8.55 8.95 -10.15
N GLY A 158 9.69 8.57 -9.60
CA GLY A 158 10.86 9.42 -9.48
C GLY A 158 10.82 10.39 -8.29
N ARG A 159 9.84 10.25 -7.39
CA ARG A 159 9.71 11.01 -6.14
C ARG A 159 9.71 10.11 -4.92
N ASP A 160 8.86 9.09 -4.91
CA ASP A 160 8.78 8.09 -3.83
C ASP A 160 9.80 6.98 -4.08
N THR A 161 10.32 6.88 -5.29
CA THR A 161 11.42 6.01 -5.73
C THR A 161 12.49 6.83 -6.44
N ALA A 162 13.63 6.20 -6.79
CA ALA A 162 14.74 6.89 -7.45
C ALA A 162 14.28 7.53 -8.80
N PRO A 163 14.76 8.74 -9.15
CA PRO A 163 14.33 9.47 -10.35
C PRO A 163 14.48 8.71 -11.66
N THR A 164 15.43 7.77 -11.74
CA THR A 164 15.73 6.99 -12.94
C THR A 164 15.18 5.56 -12.91
N SER A 165 14.38 5.19 -11.90
CA SER A 165 13.88 3.82 -11.72
C SER A 165 12.73 3.44 -12.67
N GLY A 166 12.11 4.40 -13.33
CA GLY A 166 10.90 4.19 -14.15
C GLY A 166 11.06 3.12 -15.23
N LYS A 167 12.22 3.07 -15.91
CA LYS A 167 12.50 2.05 -16.93
C LYS A 167 12.47 0.63 -16.35
N GLY A 168 13.11 0.41 -15.20
CA GLY A 168 13.11 -0.89 -14.54
C GLY A 168 11.70 -1.36 -14.16
N PHE A 169 10.83 -0.47 -13.68
CA PHE A 169 9.44 -0.81 -13.39
C PHE A 169 8.62 -1.12 -14.64
N ILE A 170 8.90 -0.46 -15.78
CA ILE A 170 8.27 -0.80 -17.06
C ILE A 170 8.72 -2.20 -17.51
N GLU A 171 10.01 -2.51 -17.45
CA GLU A 171 10.55 -3.82 -17.81
C GLU A 171 9.94 -4.93 -16.97
N GLU A 172 9.84 -4.72 -15.65
CA GLU A 172 9.18 -5.64 -14.72
C GLU A 172 7.69 -5.84 -15.07
N LEU A 173 6.96 -4.76 -15.32
CA LEU A 173 5.55 -4.83 -15.71
C LEU A 173 5.36 -5.61 -17.01
N LEU A 174 6.19 -5.36 -18.03
CA LEU A 174 6.11 -6.07 -19.31
C LEU A 174 6.38 -7.58 -19.14
N ALA A 175 7.35 -7.94 -18.30
CA ALA A 175 7.61 -9.33 -17.93
C ALA A 175 6.40 -9.97 -17.25
N LYS A 176 5.78 -9.26 -16.30
CA LYS A 176 4.56 -9.73 -15.60
C LYS A 176 3.35 -9.82 -16.52
N MET A 177 3.14 -8.89 -17.43
CA MET A 177 2.07 -8.98 -18.44
C MET A 177 2.25 -10.21 -19.34
N ASN A 178 3.50 -10.51 -19.73
CA ASN A 178 3.80 -11.70 -20.52
C ASN A 178 3.57 -13.00 -19.71
N GLU A 179 3.97 -13.03 -18.44
CA GLU A 179 3.75 -14.17 -17.54
C GLU A 179 2.26 -14.46 -17.32
N ILE A 180 1.47 -13.42 -17.04
CA ILE A 180 0.02 -13.52 -16.81
C ILE A 180 -0.73 -13.77 -18.12
N GLY A 181 -0.20 -13.28 -19.22
CA GLY A 181 -0.80 -13.42 -20.57
C GLY A 181 -1.96 -12.46 -20.82
N VAL A 182 -1.96 -11.28 -20.19
CA VAL A 182 -2.92 -10.21 -20.44
C VAL A 182 -2.31 -8.83 -20.11
N GLY A 183 -2.82 -7.79 -20.75
CA GLY A 183 -2.43 -6.40 -20.54
C GLY A 183 -1.56 -5.85 -21.66
N LYS A 184 -1.76 -4.56 -21.96
CA LYS A 184 -0.94 -3.79 -22.89
C LYS A 184 -0.73 -2.40 -22.31
N VAL A 185 0.49 -1.87 -22.41
CA VAL A 185 0.77 -0.46 -22.07
C VAL A 185 0.17 0.42 -23.16
N ALA A 186 -0.72 1.32 -22.78
CA ALA A 186 -1.41 2.21 -23.72
C ALA A 186 -0.84 3.64 -23.72
N SER A 187 -0.43 4.15 -22.56
CA SER A 187 0.24 5.44 -22.46
C SER A 187 1.20 5.50 -21.28
N ILE A 188 2.17 6.39 -21.35
CA ILE A 188 3.15 6.66 -20.32
C ILE A 188 3.18 8.16 -20.06
N SER A 189 3.05 8.56 -18.81
CA SER A 189 3.19 9.94 -18.36
C SER A 189 4.02 10.00 -17.07
N GLY A 190 4.77 11.07 -16.85
CA GLY A 190 5.36 11.30 -15.54
C GLY A 190 4.32 11.80 -14.52
N ARG A 191 4.49 11.45 -13.26
CA ARG A 191 3.63 11.95 -12.16
C ARG A 191 3.57 13.46 -12.05
N TYR A 192 4.60 14.15 -12.52
CA TYR A 192 4.64 15.60 -12.60
C TYR A 192 3.47 16.19 -13.41
N TYR A 193 3.00 15.47 -14.43
CA TYR A 193 1.84 15.82 -15.22
C TYR A 193 0.55 15.17 -14.71
N ALA A 194 0.56 13.87 -14.55
CA ALA A 194 -0.64 13.09 -14.25
C ALA A 194 -1.14 13.25 -12.81
N MET A 195 -0.25 13.60 -11.87
CA MET A 195 -0.57 13.71 -10.44
C MET A 195 -0.32 15.12 -9.90
N ASP A 196 -0.44 16.15 -10.76
CA ASP A 196 -0.33 17.55 -10.32
C ASP A 196 -1.43 17.87 -9.29
N ARG A 197 -1.04 18.52 -8.21
CA ARG A 197 -1.92 19.00 -7.14
C ARG A 197 -1.73 20.49 -6.81
N ASP A 198 -1.05 21.20 -7.73
CA ASP A 198 -0.76 22.63 -7.62
C ASP A 198 -1.68 23.46 -8.51
N ASN A 199 -2.79 22.85 -9.01
CA ASN A 199 -3.74 23.47 -9.94
C ASN A 199 -3.11 23.93 -11.26
N ARG A 200 -2.05 23.24 -11.69
CA ARG A 200 -1.41 23.48 -12.98
C ARG A 200 -2.12 22.68 -14.08
N TRP A 201 -3.24 23.21 -14.52
CA TRP A 201 -4.11 22.55 -15.48
C TRP A 201 -3.42 22.28 -16.81
N ASP A 202 -2.46 23.08 -17.21
CA ASP A 202 -1.58 22.86 -18.36
C ASP A 202 -0.77 21.55 -18.27
N ARG A 203 -0.44 21.10 -17.07
CA ARG A 203 0.22 19.80 -16.84
C ARG A 203 -0.78 18.67 -16.91
N VAL A 204 -1.86 18.77 -16.14
CA VAL A 204 -2.92 17.74 -16.07
C VAL A 204 -3.48 17.46 -17.46
N GLN A 205 -3.68 18.50 -18.28
CA GLN A 205 -4.23 18.37 -19.62
C GLN A 205 -3.38 17.49 -20.53
N LYS A 206 -2.05 17.48 -20.37
CA LYS A 206 -1.18 16.62 -21.17
C LYS A 206 -1.43 15.14 -20.91
N ALA A 207 -1.51 14.76 -19.62
CA ALA A 207 -1.83 13.38 -19.24
C ALA A 207 -3.26 13.01 -19.62
N TYR A 208 -4.22 13.91 -19.43
CA TYR A 208 -5.61 13.73 -19.86
C TYR A 208 -5.70 13.50 -21.37
N ASN A 209 -5.04 14.33 -22.18
CA ASN A 209 -5.06 14.21 -23.64
C ASN A 209 -4.45 12.88 -24.09
N ALA A 210 -3.38 12.42 -23.45
CA ALA A 210 -2.77 11.13 -23.77
C ALA A 210 -3.73 9.96 -23.49
N ILE A 211 -4.44 9.99 -22.35
CA ILE A 211 -5.33 8.90 -21.93
C ILE A 211 -6.65 8.91 -22.70
N VAL A 212 -7.29 10.10 -22.80
CA VAL A 212 -8.67 10.22 -23.29
C VAL A 212 -8.74 10.50 -24.78
N MET A 213 -7.80 11.30 -25.28
CA MET A 213 -7.83 11.75 -26.67
C MET A 213 -6.81 11.00 -27.55
N GLY A 214 -5.93 10.17 -26.99
CA GLY A 214 -4.85 9.53 -27.71
C GLY A 214 -3.85 10.53 -28.31
N GLN A 215 -3.71 11.71 -27.70
CA GLN A 215 -2.86 12.80 -28.20
C GLN A 215 -1.57 12.89 -27.36
N GLY A 216 -0.43 12.88 -28.06
CA GLY A 216 0.89 12.96 -27.43
C GLY A 216 1.97 12.48 -28.39
N ASN A 217 3.17 12.31 -27.86
CA ASN A 217 4.24 11.66 -28.59
C ASN A 217 3.91 10.17 -28.77
N THR A 218 4.32 9.61 -29.91
CA THR A 218 4.11 8.19 -30.21
C THR A 218 5.43 7.44 -30.14
N ALA A 219 5.37 6.19 -29.75
CA ALA A 219 6.51 5.28 -29.68
C ALA A 219 6.08 3.87 -30.11
N ASP A 220 7.02 3.08 -30.63
CA ASP A 220 6.75 1.72 -31.09
C ASP A 220 6.62 0.72 -29.94
N SER A 221 7.21 1.04 -28.79
CA SER A 221 7.12 0.25 -27.55
C SER A 221 7.21 1.12 -26.31
N ALA A 222 6.85 0.53 -25.15
CA ALA A 222 6.98 1.21 -23.87
C ALA A 222 8.45 1.51 -23.51
N ILE A 223 9.39 0.66 -23.94
CA ILE A 223 10.84 0.88 -23.75
C ILE A 223 11.33 2.00 -24.65
N ASP A 224 10.94 2.01 -25.93
CA ASP A 224 11.27 3.11 -26.83
C ASP A 224 10.73 4.46 -26.31
N ALA A 225 9.56 4.46 -25.71
CA ALA A 225 8.96 5.67 -25.12
C ALA A 225 9.76 6.25 -23.95
N ILE A 226 10.41 5.42 -23.14
CA ILE A 226 11.19 5.87 -21.98
C ILE A 226 12.63 6.20 -22.35
N ASP A 227 13.16 5.66 -23.43
CA ASP A 227 14.53 5.88 -23.89
C ASP A 227 14.68 7.17 -24.73
N ARG A 228 13.58 7.80 -25.16
CA ARG A 228 13.53 9.10 -25.86
C ARG A 228 13.53 10.29 -24.91
#